data_8fe115de4cf582aeefdea78b7756c3f7
#
_entry.id   8fe115de4cf582aeefdea78b7756c3f7
#
_cell.length_a   1.000
_cell.length_b   1.000
_cell.length_c   1.000
_cell.angle_alpha   90.00
_cell.angle_beta   90.00
_cell.angle_gamma   90.00
#
_symmetry.space_group_name_H-M   'P 1'
#
loop_
_entity.id
_entity.type
_entity.pdbx_description
1 polymer ?
#
loop_
_entity_poly.entity_id
_entity_poly.type
_entity_poly.pdbx_seq_one_letter_code
_entity_poly.pdbx_strand_id
1 'polypeptide(L)'
;ANLEMATNAYKPSNRVVAEEEVARVETPGVKSIDEVAAFLNVPEEATIKTLVYIADQEPVVALLVGNDQLNEVKLKNYLGADFLEPATEAEVKELLGADFGSLGPVNLPETVKIIADRKVQDSRNAVVGANEDGYHLTGVNPGRDFTAEYVDIREVREGEISPDGQGVLNFARGIEIGHIFKLGTRY
;
A
#
# COMPACT_ATOMS: atom_id res chain seq x y z
N ALA A 1 4.20 10.10 -22.92
CA ALA A 1 4.31 8.92 -22.04
C ALA A 1 2.95 8.53 -21.53
N ASN A 2 2.77 7.29 -21.30
CA ASN A 2 1.54 6.78 -20.69
C ASN A 2 1.53 7.11 -19.22
N LEU A 3 0.33 7.28 -18.67
CA LEU A 3 0.20 7.48 -17.24
C LEU A 3 0.86 6.36 -16.44
N GLU A 4 0.71 5.13 -16.90
CA GLU A 4 1.27 3.98 -16.18
C GLU A 4 2.78 3.97 -16.18
N MET A 5 3.40 4.72 -17.09
CA MET A 5 4.85 4.82 -17.16
C MET A 5 5.39 6.03 -16.42
N ALA A 6 4.51 6.88 -15.92
CA ALA A 6 4.95 8.06 -15.18
C ALA A 6 5.49 7.65 -13.81
N THR A 7 6.57 8.28 -13.40
CA THR A 7 7.10 8.08 -12.07
C THR A 7 6.63 9.20 -11.16
N ASN A 8 6.62 8.93 -9.87
CA ASN A 8 6.22 9.93 -8.90
C ASN A 8 7.36 10.89 -8.63
N ALA A 9 6.98 12.12 -8.23
CA ALA A 9 7.96 13.14 -7.91
C ALA A 9 8.56 12.97 -6.52
N TYR A 10 8.27 11.85 -5.86
CA TYR A 10 8.73 11.60 -4.52
C TYR A 10 10.25 11.56 -4.43
N LYS A 11 10.78 12.18 -3.40
CA LYS A 11 12.19 12.12 -3.05
C LYS A 11 12.32 11.64 -1.62
N PRO A 12 13.26 10.73 -1.35
CA PRO A 12 13.45 10.25 0.02
C PRO A 12 13.80 11.38 0.97
N SER A 13 13.30 11.26 2.18
CA SER A 13 13.61 12.22 3.24
C SER A 13 14.97 11.90 3.83
N ASN A 14 15.69 12.97 4.20
CA ASN A 14 16.95 12.81 4.93
C ASN A 14 16.77 12.92 6.42
N ARG A 15 15.52 12.99 6.88
CA ARG A 15 15.24 13.15 8.30
C ARG A 15 15.63 11.89 9.06
N VAL A 16 16.27 12.10 10.21
CA VAL A 16 16.64 11.00 11.10
C VAL A 16 15.65 10.97 12.26
N VAL A 17 15.05 9.81 12.49
CA VAL A 17 14.06 9.62 13.55
C VAL A 17 14.48 8.39 14.34
N ALA A 18 14.43 8.48 15.68
CA ALA A 18 14.76 7.34 16.52
C ALA A 18 13.74 6.22 16.29
N GLU A 19 14.23 5.00 16.14
CA GLU A 19 13.35 3.85 15.92
C GLU A 19 12.73 3.39 17.22
N GLU A 20 11.43 3.20 17.19
CA GLU A 20 10.66 2.65 18.31
C GLU A 20 10.59 1.14 18.19
N GLU A 21 10.26 0.50 19.30
CA GLU A 21 9.98 -0.92 19.26
C GLU A 21 8.56 -1.15 18.78
N VAL A 22 8.35 -2.28 18.12
CA VAL A 22 7.02 -2.64 17.66
C VAL A 22 6.12 -2.90 18.87
N ALA A 23 4.96 -2.28 18.87
CA ALA A 23 3.97 -2.48 19.93
C ALA A 23 2.64 -2.88 19.31
N ARG A 24 1.97 -3.86 19.91
CA ARG A 24 0.65 -4.30 19.46
C ARG A 24 -0.38 -3.54 20.28
N VAL A 25 -1.29 -2.86 19.60
CA VAL A 25 -2.31 -2.04 20.26
C VAL A 25 -3.69 -2.48 19.82
N GLU A 26 -4.63 -2.40 20.73
CA GLU A 26 -6.01 -2.76 20.47
C GLU A 26 -6.70 -1.60 19.78
N THR A 27 -7.37 -1.88 18.66
CA THR A 27 -8.06 -0.86 17.86
C THR A 27 -9.42 -1.41 17.44
N PRO A 28 -10.33 -1.63 18.40
CA PRO A 28 -11.59 -2.29 18.08
C PRO A 28 -12.44 -1.45 17.13
N GLY A 29 -12.95 -2.11 16.08
CA GLY A 29 -13.84 -1.44 15.13
C GLY A 29 -13.18 -0.46 14.19
N VAL A 30 -11.86 -0.33 14.26
CA VAL A 30 -11.11 0.62 13.43
C VAL A 30 -10.53 -0.14 12.25
N LYS A 31 -10.85 0.29 11.01
CA LYS A 31 -10.47 -0.46 9.84
C LYS A 31 -9.85 0.36 8.71
N SER A 32 -10.41 1.56 8.44
CA SER A 32 -9.87 2.38 7.35
C SER A 32 -8.66 3.15 7.83
N ILE A 33 -7.86 3.64 6.88
CA ILE A 33 -6.69 4.47 7.19
C ILE A 33 -7.13 5.71 7.98
N ASP A 34 -8.23 6.33 7.57
CA ASP A 34 -8.72 7.51 8.27
C ASP A 34 -9.07 7.19 9.72
N GLU A 35 -9.74 6.06 9.94
CA GLU A 35 -10.14 5.65 11.27
C GLU A 35 -8.93 5.32 12.15
N VAL A 36 -7.95 4.63 11.57
CA VAL A 36 -6.74 4.26 12.29
C VAL A 36 -5.96 5.50 12.70
N ALA A 37 -5.78 6.42 11.76
CA ALA A 37 -5.04 7.65 12.01
C ALA A 37 -5.71 8.46 13.12
N ALA A 38 -7.03 8.58 13.06
CA ALA A 38 -7.77 9.33 14.07
C ALA A 38 -7.69 8.64 15.43
N PHE A 39 -7.86 7.33 15.45
CA PHE A 39 -7.89 6.57 16.71
C PHE A 39 -6.55 6.66 17.43
N LEU A 40 -5.46 6.58 16.70
CA LEU A 40 -4.11 6.60 17.28
C LEU A 40 -3.50 8.00 17.31
N ASN A 41 -4.24 8.99 16.80
CA ASN A 41 -3.81 10.39 16.80
C ASN A 41 -2.48 10.56 16.07
N VAL A 42 -2.40 10.00 14.88
CA VAL A 42 -1.22 10.15 14.03
C VAL A 42 -1.67 10.66 12.66
N PRO A 43 -0.76 11.27 11.90
CA PRO A 43 -1.12 11.66 10.53
C PRO A 43 -1.27 10.43 9.66
N GLU A 44 -2.06 10.56 8.59
CA GLU A 44 -2.26 9.43 7.68
C GLU A 44 -0.96 8.95 7.08
N GLU A 45 -0.01 9.84 6.87
CA GLU A 45 1.29 9.48 6.32
C GLU A 45 2.10 8.57 7.24
N ALA A 46 1.70 8.47 8.50
CA ALA A 46 2.36 7.56 9.44
C ALA A 46 1.83 6.15 9.35
N THR A 47 0.86 5.88 8.47
CA THR A 47 0.29 4.56 8.32
C THR A 47 0.75 3.93 7.02
N ILE A 48 0.75 2.59 6.99
CA ILE A 48 1.03 1.84 5.77
C ILE A 48 -0.16 0.93 5.50
N LYS A 49 -0.71 1.06 4.30
CA LYS A 49 -1.85 0.27 3.86
C LYS A 49 -1.36 -1.01 3.22
N THR A 50 -1.96 -2.13 3.56
CA THR A 50 -1.60 -3.45 3.06
C THR A 50 -2.73 -3.99 2.21
N LEU A 51 -2.44 -4.26 0.94
CA LEU A 51 -3.39 -4.82 -0.01
C LEU A 51 -2.90 -6.19 -0.44
N VAL A 52 -3.83 -7.11 -0.67
CA VAL A 52 -3.47 -8.46 -1.10
C VAL A 52 -4.04 -8.69 -2.49
N TYR A 53 -3.19 -9.13 -3.38
CA TYR A 53 -3.55 -9.44 -4.77
C TYR A 53 -3.14 -10.85 -5.11
N ILE A 54 -3.80 -11.39 -6.11
CA ILE A 54 -3.41 -12.68 -6.69
C ILE A 54 -2.89 -12.40 -8.09
N ALA A 55 -1.63 -12.72 -8.32
CA ALA A 55 -0.96 -12.50 -9.60
C ALA A 55 -0.64 -13.87 -10.18
N ASP A 56 -1.29 -14.23 -11.28
CA ASP A 56 -1.12 -15.55 -11.92
C ASP A 56 -1.19 -16.66 -10.88
N GLN A 57 -2.21 -16.60 -10.02
CA GLN A 57 -2.51 -17.58 -8.98
C GLN A 57 -1.56 -17.55 -7.78
N GLU A 58 -0.66 -16.56 -7.71
CA GLU A 58 0.27 -16.42 -6.60
C GLU A 58 -0.09 -15.20 -5.76
N PRO A 59 -0.09 -15.32 -4.44
CA PRO A 59 -0.43 -14.17 -3.59
C PRO A 59 0.71 -13.15 -3.56
N VAL A 60 0.34 -11.88 -3.62
CA VAL A 60 1.27 -10.76 -3.55
C VAL A 60 0.69 -9.72 -2.61
N VAL A 61 1.53 -9.17 -1.76
CA VAL A 61 1.15 -8.08 -0.87
C VAL A 61 1.70 -6.79 -1.43
N ALA A 62 0.85 -5.76 -1.52
CA ALA A 62 1.24 -4.44 -1.99
C ALA A 62 1.10 -3.44 -0.85
N LEU A 63 2.12 -2.64 -0.63
CA LEU A 63 2.15 -1.67 0.46
C LEU A 63 2.18 -0.25 -0.08
N LEU A 64 1.39 0.62 0.53
CA LEU A 64 1.30 2.04 0.17
C LEU A 64 1.24 2.86 1.45
N VAL A 65 1.70 4.11 1.37
CA VAL A 65 1.67 5.02 2.51
C VAL A 65 0.30 5.68 2.59
N GLY A 66 -0.29 5.68 3.77
CA GLY A 66 -1.52 6.41 4.04
C GLY A 66 -2.63 6.06 3.07
N ASN A 67 -3.22 7.07 2.47
CA ASN A 67 -4.31 6.91 1.53
C ASN A 67 -3.88 6.93 0.06
N ASP A 68 -2.59 6.78 -0.20
CA ASP A 68 -2.15 6.62 -1.59
C ASP A 68 -2.86 5.44 -2.22
N GLN A 69 -3.14 5.55 -3.51
CA GLN A 69 -3.88 4.53 -4.23
C GLN A 69 -2.94 3.69 -5.06
N LEU A 70 -3.22 2.41 -5.13
CA LEU A 70 -2.43 1.50 -5.96
C LEU A 70 -2.77 1.69 -7.43
N ASN A 71 -1.76 1.73 -8.26
CA ASN A 71 -1.93 1.64 -9.71
C ASN A 71 -1.72 0.17 -10.09
N GLU A 72 -2.82 -0.52 -10.39
CA GLU A 72 -2.75 -1.95 -10.66
C GLU A 72 -1.94 -2.26 -11.91
N VAL A 73 -1.95 -1.37 -12.89
CA VAL A 73 -1.17 -1.58 -14.11
C VAL A 73 0.33 -1.55 -13.80
N LYS A 74 0.75 -0.60 -12.96
CA LYS A 74 2.16 -0.55 -12.56
C LYS A 74 2.57 -1.82 -11.83
N LEU A 75 1.73 -2.30 -10.93
CA LEU A 75 2.03 -3.53 -10.19
C LEU A 75 2.08 -4.72 -11.11
N LYS A 76 1.08 -4.84 -11.99
CA LYS A 76 1.02 -5.95 -12.93
C LYS A 76 2.25 -5.97 -13.84
N ASN A 77 2.63 -4.80 -14.34
CA ASN A 77 3.79 -4.70 -15.23
C ASN A 77 5.08 -5.05 -14.50
N TYR A 78 5.21 -4.59 -13.27
CA TYR A 78 6.41 -4.90 -12.50
C TYR A 78 6.54 -6.41 -12.26
N LEU A 79 5.42 -7.06 -11.96
CA LEU A 79 5.42 -8.50 -11.69
C LEU A 79 5.54 -9.32 -12.96
N GLY A 80 5.29 -8.72 -14.14
CA GLY A 80 5.24 -9.47 -15.37
C GLY A 80 4.08 -10.45 -15.42
N ALA A 81 3.00 -10.14 -14.70
CA ALA A 81 1.87 -11.06 -14.58
C ALA A 81 0.93 -10.91 -15.76
N ASP A 82 0.31 -12.02 -16.14
CA ASP A 82 -0.75 -12.00 -17.15
C ASP A 82 -2.09 -11.61 -16.53
N PHE A 83 -2.31 -12.02 -15.29
CA PHE A 83 -3.55 -11.75 -14.58
C PHE A 83 -3.25 -11.23 -13.20
N LEU A 84 -3.92 -10.14 -12.82
CA LEU A 84 -3.79 -9.56 -11.49
C LEU A 84 -5.18 -9.19 -11.01
N GLU A 85 -5.56 -9.68 -9.84
CA GLU A 85 -6.87 -9.37 -9.28
C GLU A 85 -6.77 -9.29 -7.76
N PRO A 86 -7.64 -8.47 -7.14
CA PRO A 86 -7.66 -8.41 -5.68
C PRO A 86 -8.03 -9.76 -5.09
N ALA A 87 -7.40 -10.11 -4.00
CA ALA A 87 -7.74 -11.33 -3.28
C ALA A 87 -9.12 -11.19 -2.64
N THR A 88 -9.84 -12.30 -2.53
CA THR A 88 -11.13 -12.31 -1.85
C THR A 88 -10.93 -12.29 -0.34
N GLU A 89 -12.01 -12.01 0.39
CA GLU A 89 -11.95 -12.05 1.86
C GLU A 89 -11.50 -13.41 2.36
N ALA A 90 -12.00 -14.47 1.75
CA ALA A 90 -11.63 -15.82 2.17
C ALA A 90 -10.15 -16.08 1.94
N GLU A 91 -9.62 -15.63 0.81
CA GLU A 91 -8.20 -15.82 0.50
C GLU A 91 -7.34 -15.02 1.47
N VAL A 92 -7.73 -13.80 1.78
CA VAL A 92 -7.00 -12.95 2.71
C VAL A 92 -7.00 -13.57 4.11
N LYS A 93 -8.15 -14.04 4.56
CA LYS A 93 -8.28 -14.66 5.87
C LYS A 93 -7.40 -15.90 5.99
N GLU A 94 -7.41 -16.71 4.94
CA GLU A 94 -6.59 -17.93 4.93
C GLU A 94 -5.11 -17.59 4.91
N LEU A 95 -4.70 -16.59 4.14
CA LEU A 95 -3.30 -16.27 3.97
C LEU A 95 -2.73 -15.50 5.16
N LEU A 96 -3.45 -14.50 5.67
CA LEU A 96 -2.94 -13.60 6.69
C LEU A 96 -3.60 -13.76 8.04
N GLY A 97 -4.74 -14.44 8.10
CA GLY A 97 -5.40 -14.71 9.38
C GLY A 97 -6.28 -13.59 9.90
N ALA A 98 -6.54 -12.55 9.09
CA ALA A 98 -7.33 -11.41 9.51
C ALA A 98 -8.15 -10.88 8.35
N ASP A 99 -9.14 -10.06 8.68
CA ASP A 99 -9.98 -9.40 7.70
C ASP A 99 -9.30 -8.15 7.15
N PHE A 100 -9.85 -7.63 6.04
CA PHE A 100 -9.42 -6.33 5.52
C PHE A 100 -9.49 -5.30 6.64
N GLY A 101 -8.55 -4.39 6.67
CA GLY A 101 -8.51 -3.36 7.70
C GLY A 101 -7.61 -3.71 8.86
N SER A 102 -7.23 -4.98 8.99
CA SER A 102 -6.30 -5.41 10.03
C SER A 102 -5.05 -6.07 9.44
N LEU A 103 -4.80 -5.88 8.16
CA LEU A 103 -3.70 -6.52 7.46
C LEU A 103 -2.42 -5.72 7.59
N GLY A 104 -1.30 -6.42 7.67
CA GLY A 104 0.00 -5.77 7.73
C GLY A 104 1.10 -6.65 7.16
N PRO A 105 2.29 -6.07 7.00
CA PRO A 105 3.40 -6.77 6.34
C PRO A 105 4.31 -7.55 7.29
N VAL A 106 4.06 -7.51 8.59
CA VAL A 106 4.97 -8.10 9.57
C VAL A 106 4.64 -9.56 9.78
N ASN A 107 5.65 -10.40 9.78
CA ASN A 107 5.53 -11.84 10.04
C ASN A 107 4.70 -12.59 9.01
N LEU A 108 4.82 -12.21 7.75
CA LEU A 108 4.16 -12.94 6.67
C LEU A 108 4.95 -14.18 6.30
N PRO A 109 4.30 -15.21 5.73
CA PRO A 109 5.02 -16.36 5.20
C PRO A 109 6.06 -15.91 4.17
N GLU A 110 7.20 -16.58 4.15
CA GLU A 110 8.28 -16.21 3.25
C GLU A 110 7.90 -16.40 1.77
N THR A 111 6.90 -17.22 1.52
CA THR A 111 6.44 -17.46 0.16
C THR A 111 5.63 -16.29 -0.40
N VAL A 112 5.23 -15.36 0.44
CA VAL A 112 4.44 -14.21 0.00
C VAL A 112 5.38 -13.10 -0.43
N LYS A 113 5.23 -12.66 -1.69
CA LYS A 113 6.03 -11.56 -2.20
C LYS A 113 5.44 -10.25 -1.70
N ILE A 114 6.29 -9.36 -1.23
CA ILE A 114 5.87 -8.04 -0.75
C ILE A 114 6.45 -6.98 -1.66
N ILE A 115 5.58 -6.23 -2.32
CA ILE A 115 5.96 -5.13 -3.20
C ILE A 115 5.47 -3.84 -2.55
N ALA A 116 6.36 -2.90 -2.34
CA ALA A 116 6.01 -1.66 -1.67
C ALA A 116 6.29 -0.47 -2.56
N ASP A 117 5.41 0.52 -2.50
CA ASP A 117 5.71 1.77 -3.17
C ASP A 117 6.96 2.38 -2.57
N ARG A 118 7.71 3.12 -3.40
CA ARG A 118 8.98 3.71 -2.95
C ARG A 118 8.85 4.58 -1.72
N LYS A 119 7.70 5.24 -1.55
CA LYS A 119 7.48 6.08 -0.37
C LYS A 119 7.52 5.28 0.93
N VAL A 120 7.15 4.00 0.87
CA VAL A 120 7.16 3.15 2.07
C VAL A 120 8.57 3.01 2.63
N GLN A 121 9.57 3.04 1.77
CA GLN A 121 10.96 2.89 2.19
C GLN A 121 11.39 3.98 3.18
N ASP A 122 10.78 5.14 3.08
CA ASP A 122 11.12 6.28 3.93
C ASP A 122 10.28 6.37 5.20
N SER A 123 9.39 5.42 5.41
CA SER A 123 8.56 5.40 6.62
C SER A 123 9.39 5.10 7.86
N ARG A 124 8.98 5.70 8.98
CA ARG A 124 9.62 5.46 10.27
C ARG A 124 8.54 5.35 11.32
N ASN A 125 8.64 4.31 12.16
CA ASN A 125 7.72 4.08 13.26
C ASN A 125 6.27 4.07 12.79
N ALA A 126 6.01 3.32 11.72
CA ALA A 126 4.73 3.34 11.04
C ALA A 126 3.69 2.49 11.77
N VAL A 127 2.43 2.79 11.47
CA VAL A 127 1.30 2.00 11.96
C VAL A 127 0.85 1.07 10.84
N VAL A 128 0.71 -0.21 11.16
CA VAL A 128 0.23 -1.21 10.20
C VAL A 128 -0.79 -2.10 10.90
N GLY A 129 -1.60 -2.84 10.14
CA GLY A 129 -2.45 -3.86 10.73
C GLY A 129 -1.61 -4.96 11.34
N ALA A 130 -2.15 -5.61 12.36
CA ALA A 130 -1.41 -6.62 13.10
C ALA A 130 -1.64 -8.03 12.55
N ASN A 131 -2.39 -8.16 11.46
CA ASN A 131 -2.86 -9.46 10.94
C ASN A 131 -3.65 -10.21 12.00
N GLU A 132 -4.34 -9.44 12.81
CA GLU A 132 -5.23 -9.94 13.86
C GLU A 132 -6.38 -8.96 13.96
N ASP A 133 -7.60 -9.46 13.85
CA ASP A 133 -8.78 -8.59 13.85
C ASP A 133 -8.82 -7.75 15.13
N GLY A 134 -9.01 -6.44 14.96
CA GLY A 134 -9.11 -5.53 16.07
C GLY A 134 -7.79 -5.04 16.64
N TYR A 135 -6.68 -5.31 15.96
CA TYR A 135 -5.37 -4.90 16.46
C TYR A 135 -4.52 -4.27 15.35
N HIS A 136 -3.64 -3.36 15.77
CA HIS A 136 -2.65 -2.75 14.90
C HIS A 136 -1.29 -2.78 15.58
N LEU A 137 -0.23 -2.63 14.77
CA LEU A 137 1.13 -2.51 15.28
C LEU A 137 1.60 -1.08 15.08
N THR A 138 2.31 -0.56 16.07
CA THR A 138 2.96 0.75 15.96
C THR A 138 4.47 0.54 16.03
N GLY A 139 5.23 1.57 15.66
CA GLY A 139 6.69 1.49 15.73
C GLY A 139 7.30 0.58 14.69
N VAL A 140 6.62 0.37 13.56
CA VAL A 140 7.08 -0.55 12.53
C VAL A 140 8.00 0.17 11.56
N ASN A 141 9.16 -0.43 11.30
CA ASN A 141 10.16 0.18 10.43
C ASN A 141 10.52 -0.75 9.28
N PRO A 142 10.51 -0.22 8.04
CA PRO A 142 10.92 -1.01 6.87
C PRO A 142 12.37 -1.47 7.02
N GLY A 143 12.62 -2.69 6.56
CA GLY A 143 13.95 -3.26 6.63
C GLY A 143 14.25 -3.96 7.93
N ARG A 144 13.75 -3.42 9.05
CA ARG A 144 13.91 -4.08 10.35
C ARG A 144 12.79 -5.07 10.61
N ASP A 145 11.55 -4.65 10.37
CA ASP A 145 10.38 -5.44 10.76
C ASP A 145 9.74 -6.18 9.60
N PHE A 146 10.02 -5.77 8.39
CA PHE A 146 9.63 -6.49 7.18
C PHE A 146 10.56 -6.06 6.06
N THR A 147 10.64 -6.88 5.01
CA THR A 147 11.41 -6.54 3.83
C THR A 147 10.48 -6.57 2.62
N ALA A 148 10.75 -5.70 1.67
CA ALA A 148 9.92 -5.57 0.47
C ALA A 148 10.77 -5.16 -0.71
N GLU A 149 10.22 -5.33 -1.92
CA GLU A 149 10.80 -4.77 -3.12
C GLU A 149 10.17 -3.39 -3.31
N TYR A 150 10.99 -2.36 -3.40
CA TYR A 150 10.49 -0.99 -3.45
C TYR A 150 10.48 -0.50 -4.88
N VAL A 151 9.29 -0.22 -5.38
CA VAL A 151 9.09 0.22 -6.76
C VAL A 151 7.95 1.24 -6.80
N ASP A 152 7.82 1.94 -7.93
CA ASP A 152 6.74 2.91 -8.10
C ASP A 152 5.47 2.16 -8.48
N ILE A 153 4.53 2.05 -7.55
CA ILE A 153 3.26 1.37 -7.81
C ILE A 153 2.05 2.21 -7.42
N ARG A 154 2.23 3.45 -6.99
CA ARG A 154 1.08 4.26 -6.61
C ARG A 154 0.56 5.07 -7.79
N GLU A 155 -0.71 5.44 -7.71
CA GLU A 155 -1.29 6.37 -8.66
C GLU A 155 -0.58 7.70 -8.54
N VAL A 156 -0.35 8.34 -9.69
CA VAL A 156 0.18 9.69 -9.70
C VAL A 156 -0.98 10.62 -9.38
N ARG A 157 -0.81 11.44 -8.37
CA ARG A 157 -1.88 12.34 -7.95
C ARG A 157 -1.94 13.55 -8.86
N GLU A 158 -3.16 14.07 -9.02
CA GLU A 158 -3.33 15.33 -9.72
C GLU A 158 -2.52 16.41 -9.00
N GLY A 159 -1.75 17.16 -9.75
CA GLY A 159 -0.86 18.17 -9.18
C GLY A 159 0.58 17.76 -9.14
N GLU A 160 0.89 16.48 -9.31
CA GLU A 160 2.27 16.03 -9.34
C GLU A 160 2.87 16.27 -10.72
N ILE A 161 4.16 16.58 -10.74
CA ILE A 161 4.85 16.90 -11.98
C ILE A 161 5.15 15.62 -12.74
N SER A 162 4.86 15.64 -14.04
CA SER A 162 5.18 14.51 -14.90
C SER A 162 6.69 14.30 -14.98
N PRO A 163 7.15 13.06 -15.01
CA PRO A 163 8.59 12.79 -15.08
C PRO A 163 9.27 13.28 -16.35
N ASP A 164 8.50 13.51 -17.42
CA ASP A 164 9.09 14.05 -18.66
C ASP A 164 9.07 15.57 -18.70
N GLY A 165 8.66 16.22 -17.62
CA GLY A 165 8.71 17.67 -17.55
C GLY A 165 7.59 18.38 -18.25
N GLN A 166 6.56 17.68 -18.66
CA GLN A 166 5.45 18.30 -19.40
C GLN A 166 4.41 18.93 -18.48
N GLY A 167 4.69 19.01 -17.22
CA GLY A 167 3.82 19.68 -16.28
C GLY A 167 2.98 18.72 -15.47
N VAL A 168 1.85 19.21 -15.00
CA VAL A 168 1.01 18.48 -14.05
C VAL A 168 0.15 17.46 -14.77
N LEU A 169 0.14 16.23 -14.24
CA LEU A 169 -0.75 15.21 -14.74
C LEU A 169 -2.17 15.49 -14.26
N ASN A 170 -3.13 15.21 -15.13
CA ASN A 170 -4.52 15.54 -14.86
C ASN A 170 -5.37 14.29 -15.01
N PHE A 171 -6.06 13.91 -13.93
CA PHE A 171 -6.92 12.76 -13.90
C PHE A 171 -8.41 13.11 -14.00
N ALA A 172 -8.72 14.33 -14.33
CA ALA A 172 -10.12 14.76 -14.35
C ALA A 172 -10.96 13.98 -15.35
N ARG A 173 -10.35 13.33 -16.31
CA ARG A 173 -11.07 12.50 -17.27
C ARG A 173 -10.96 11.06 -16.85
N GLY A 174 -11.43 10.71 -16.07
CA GLY A 174 -11.33 9.41 -15.59
C GLY A 174 -11.27 8.33 -16.62
N ILE A 175 -11.32 8.24 -17.04
CA ILE A 175 -11.30 7.44 -17.56
C ILE A 175 -11.85 6.43 -17.45
N GLU A 176 -12.18 6.72 -17.69
CA GLU A 176 -12.58 6.16 -17.56
C GLU A 176 -12.53 5.23 -17.35
N ILE A 177 -12.77 5.21 -17.59
CA ILE A 177 -12.75 4.53 -17.27
C ILE A 177 -12.89 3.83 -16.85
N GLY A 178 -13.26 3.58 -17.09
CA GLY A 178 -13.45 3.18 -16.54
C GLY A 178 -13.41 2.57 -16.33
N HIS A 179 -13.61 2.41 -16.59
CA HIS A 179 -13.68 2.08 -16.04
C HIS A 179 -13.50 1.71 -15.47
N ILE A 180 -13.55 1.57 -15.77
CA ILE A 180 -13.45 1.48 -15.13
C ILE A 180 -13.61 0.92 -14.79
N PHE A 181 -13.71 0.56 -14.94
CA PHE A 181 -13.95 0.29 -14.38
C PHE A 181 -14.06 -0.23 -14.02
N LYS A 182 -14.17 -0.51 -14.02
CA LYS A 182 -14.27 -0.82 -13.56
C LYS A 182 -14.27 -1.00 -12.99
N LEU A 183 -14.20 -1.26 -13.04
CA LEU A 183 -14.15 -1.33 -12.25
C LEU A 183 -14.30 -1.37 -11.62
N GLY A 184 -14.46 -1.62 -11.47
CA GLY A 184 -14.56 -1.54 -10.60
C GLY A 184 -14.61 -1.71 -9.97
N THR A 185 -14.91 -1.86 -9.86
CA THR A 185 -14.96 -2.08 -9.20
C THR A 185 -14.64 -2.31 -8.67
N ARG A 186 -14.87 -2.58 -9.01
CA ARG A 186 -14.39 -2.87 -8.21
C ARG A 186 -13.87 -2.24 -7.20
N TYR A 187 -13.87 -2.11 -6.82
CA TYR A 187 -13.39 -1.67 -5.79
C TYR A 187 -13.87 -1.04 -4.88
#